data_cd07362becb7496acf84acafc6298367
#
_entry.id   cd07362becb7496acf84acafc6298367
#
_cell.length_a   1.000
_cell.length_b   1.000
_cell.length_c   1.000
_cell.angle_alpha   90.00
_cell.angle_beta   90.00
_cell.angle_gamma   90.00
#
_symmetry.space_group_name_H-M   'P 1'
#
loop_
_entity.id
_entity.type
_entity.pdbx_description
1 polymer ?
#
loop_
_entity_poly.entity_id
_entity_poly.type
_entity_poly.pdbx_seq_one_letter_code
_entity_poly.pdbx_strand_id
1 'polypeptide(L)'
;MMAAPSSPAGSAVHTVESLQAAAPARIVVVIAAHNEAALLPFTLPPVLAQLQPGDELWVIDDGSADGTARVARAAGAQVARRARPAGSKGQALRWWAAGAGAHVDGTWGVLVLDADSRPGADCVAQLRAALQAGIVAGQALVQPVDYAGGVLRELGACSELMEQLLDDTRRAARGWPVRLRGTGMLLRGDVFAAAVRRLCTRIEDVELTLFVAAAGHGIAALHAAQVLDPKPASSRDAARQRARWLRGQVRVLRMHWRVVLAVAARGPGGLSLLGSVLAKPRSVLVACKLLAALLLAGLAAHAHALPIVVPAVLLFMWILPDAIYLARGLRLPQTRGLALRLVFAPLYALWWLPIAVLAARREGRWRSPRRAAPDTTTAPLRW
;
A
#
# COMPACT_ATOMS: atom_id res chain seq x y z
N MET A 1 10.60 66.23 42.56
CA MET A 1 11.07 66.23 41.18
C MET A 1 11.73 64.90 40.97
N MET A 2 10.95 63.92 40.51
CA MET A 2 11.35 62.50 40.41
C MET A 2 11.63 62.13 38.93
N ALA A 3 12.83 61.62 38.70
CA ALA A 3 13.24 61.09 37.39
C ALA A 3 12.65 59.74 37.12
N ALA A 4 12.14 59.55 35.90
CA ALA A 4 11.64 58.26 35.43
C ALA A 4 12.81 57.35 35.05
N PRO A 5 12.70 56.03 35.27
CA PRO A 5 13.69 55.06 34.83
C PRO A 5 13.50 54.68 33.38
N SER A 6 14.59 54.56 32.66
CA SER A 6 14.78 54.11 31.33
C SER A 6 14.39 52.62 31.14
N SER A 7 13.65 52.36 30.05
CA SER A 7 13.30 51.01 29.57
C SER A 7 14.52 50.23 29.10
N PRO A 8 14.64 48.92 29.36
CA PRO A 8 15.67 48.11 28.76
C PRO A 8 15.23 47.51 27.41
N ALA A 9 16.17 47.61 26.55
CA ALA A 9 16.51 46.84 25.36
C ALA A 9 15.55 45.75 24.87
N GLY A 10 15.31 45.85 23.54
CA GLY A 10 14.60 44.92 22.74
C GLY A 10 15.12 43.48 22.78
N SER A 11 14.23 42.57 22.98
CA SER A 11 14.46 41.16 22.71
C SER A 11 14.55 40.96 21.21
N ALA A 12 15.71 40.52 20.73
CA ALA A 12 15.90 40.02 19.38
C ALA A 12 15.04 38.79 19.20
N VAL A 13 13.92 38.95 18.51
CA VAL A 13 13.17 37.86 17.93
C VAL A 13 14.04 37.30 16.81
N HIS A 14 14.74 36.23 17.09
CA HIS A 14 15.33 35.39 16.05
C HIS A 14 14.17 34.78 15.24
N THR A 15 13.82 35.41 14.13
CA THR A 15 13.01 34.85 13.08
C THR A 15 13.79 33.67 12.54
N VAL A 16 13.42 32.46 12.93
CA VAL A 16 13.81 31.25 12.23
C VAL A 16 13.05 31.33 10.92
N GLU A 17 13.65 31.87 9.88
CA GLU A 17 13.27 31.60 8.50
C GLU A 17 13.46 30.10 8.29
N SER A 18 12.38 29.34 8.53
CA SER A 18 12.27 27.99 7.99
C SER A 18 12.42 28.12 6.49
N LEU A 19 13.54 27.65 5.95
CA LEU A 19 13.69 27.33 4.54
C LEU A 19 12.56 26.36 4.19
N GLN A 20 11.40 26.88 3.81
CA GLN A 20 10.38 26.13 3.12
C GLN A 20 11.01 25.73 1.80
N ALA A 21 11.53 24.49 1.73
CA ALA A 21 11.94 23.90 0.46
C ALA A 21 10.78 24.08 -0.51
N ALA A 22 11.06 24.67 -1.68
CA ALA A 22 10.05 24.88 -2.69
C ALA A 22 9.27 23.59 -2.91
N ALA A 23 7.94 23.68 -2.93
CA ALA A 23 7.09 22.51 -3.13
C ALA A 23 7.51 21.78 -4.42
N PRO A 24 7.58 20.43 -4.41
CA PRO A 24 8.02 19.67 -5.59
C PRO A 24 7.21 20.06 -6.82
N ALA A 25 7.89 20.53 -7.86
CA ALA A 25 7.26 20.96 -9.11
C ALA A 25 7.20 19.84 -10.15
N ARG A 26 8.10 18.85 -10.07
CA ARG A 26 8.26 17.77 -11.05
C ARG A 26 7.85 16.42 -10.47
N ILE A 27 7.29 15.58 -11.34
CA ILE A 27 6.99 14.20 -10.97
C ILE A 27 7.80 13.26 -11.84
N VAL A 28 8.45 12.29 -11.22
CA VAL A 28 9.00 11.13 -11.91
C VAL A 28 8.13 9.92 -11.61
N VAL A 29 7.58 9.32 -12.66
CA VAL A 29 6.85 8.03 -12.57
C VAL A 29 7.83 6.91 -12.82
N VAL A 30 7.88 5.93 -11.91
CA VAL A 30 8.83 4.82 -11.96
C VAL A 30 8.06 3.50 -11.98
N ILE A 31 8.29 2.71 -13.01
CA ILE A 31 7.64 1.41 -13.24
C ILE A 31 8.72 0.33 -13.33
N ALA A 32 8.75 -0.61 -12.38
CA ALA A 32 9.61 -1.79 -12.48
C ALA A 32 8.88 -2.89 -13.26
N ALA A 33 9.53 -3.40 -14.32
CA ALA A 33 8.96 -4.38 -15.23
C ALA A 33 9.91 -5.57 -15.46
N HIS A 34 9.36 -6.79 -15.50
CA HIS A 34 10.08 -8.02 -15.86
C HIS A 34 9.18 -8.94 -16.67
N ASN A 35 9.43 -9.02 -17.97
CA ASN A 35 8.62 -9.73 -18.94
C ASN A 35 7.17 -9.22 -19.00
N GLU A 36 7.01 -7.91 -19.17
CA GLU A 36 5.72 -7.20 -19.17
C GLU A 36 5.44 -6.50 -20.51
N ALA A 37 6.07 -6.94 -21.61
CA ALA A 37 5.89 -6.35 -22.95
C ALA A 37 4.41 -6.32 -23.40
N ALA A 38 3.62 -7.30 -22.97
CA ALA A 38 2.19 -7.39 -23.30
C ALA A 38 1.32 -6.39 -22.50
N LEU A 39 1.76 -5.93 -21.33
CA LEU A 39 0.97 -5.07 -20.44
C LEU A 39 1.31 -3.59 -20.58
N LEU A 40 2.58 -3.26 -20.84
CA LEU A 40 3.04 -1.87 -20.98
C LEU A 40 2.24 -1.03 -22.00
N PRO A 41 1.76 -1.56 -23.14
CA PRO A 41 0.91 -0.81 -24.05
C PRO A 41 -0.40 -0.29 -23.45
N PHE A 42 -0.87 -0.88 -22.36
CA PHE A 42 -2.07 -0.45 -21.63
C PHE A 42 -1.76 0.45 -20.44
N THR A 43 -0.54 0.35 -19.90
CA THR A 43 -0.11 1.11 -18.70
C THR A 43 0.52 2.45 -19.08
N LEU A 44 1.38 2.50 -20.09
CA LEU A 44 2.16 3.69 -20.40
C LEU A 44 1.35 4.86 -20.99
N PRO A 45 0.42 4.67 -21.95
CA PRO A 45 -0.32 5.78 -22.55
C PRO A 45 -1.10 6.62 -21.52
N PRO A 46 -1.89 6.05 -20.57
CA PRO A 46 -2.59 6.85 -19.57
C PRO A 46 -1.66 7.55 -18.56
N VAL A 47 -0.43 7.07 -18.37
CA VAL A 47 0.59 7.79 -17.59
C VAL A 47 1.10 8.99 -18.39
N LEU A 48 1.58 8.76 -19.62
CA LEU A 48 2.14 9.81 -20.49
C LEU A 48 1.18 10.95 -20.73
N ALA A 49 -0.12 10.66 -20.91
CA ALA A 49 -1.16 11.65 -21.12
C ALA A 49 -1.35 12.62 -19.92
N GLN A 50 -0.84 12.30 -18.74
CA GLN A 50 -0.96 13.11 -17.52
C GLN A 50 0.34 13.82 -17.13
N LEU A 51 1.45 13.54 -17.81
CA LEU A 51 2.72 14.18 -17.53
C LEU A 51 2.76 15.60 -18.09
N GLN A 52 3.40 16.49 -17.35
CA GLN A 52 3.65 17.88 -17.75
C GLN A 52 5.09 18.05 -18.27
N PRO A 53 5.41 19.12 -18.98
CA PRO A 53 6.77 19.43 -19.36
C PRO A 53 7.70 19.45 -18.14
N GLY A 54 8.79 18.69 -18.21
CA GLY A 54 9.74 18.51 -17.11
C GLY A 54 9.49 17.32 -16.20
N ASP A 55 8.34 16.62 -16.34
CA ASP A 55 8.12 15.31 -15.70
C ASP A 55 8.84 14.20 -16.45
N GLU A 56 9.07 13.08 -15.78
CA GLU A 56 9.74 11.92 -16.35
C GLU A 56 8.92 10.63 -16.16
N LEU A 57 9.01 9.74 -17.14
CA LEU A 57 8.52 8.36 -17.04
C LEU A 57 9.68 7.40 -17.25
N TRP A 58 9.99 6.63 -16.24
CA TRP A 58 11.01 5.59 -16.27
C TRP A 58 10.42 4.19 -16.17
N VAL A 59 10.81 3.33 -17.10
CA VAL A 59 10.60 1.88 -17.01
C VAL A 59 11.93 1.22 -16.67
N ILE A 60 11.98 0.56 -15.52
CA ILE A 60 13.12 -0.26 -15.10
C ILE A 60 12.90 -1.66 -15.66
N ASP A 61 13.57 -1.98 -16.75
CA ASP A 61 13.57 -3.35 -17.31
C ASP A 61 14.51 -4.24 -16.50
N ASP A 62 13.96 -5.03 -15.61
CA ASP A 62 14.71 -5.90 -14.70
C ASP A 62 15.15 -7.22 -15.40
N GLY A 63 15.90 -7.11 -16.48
CA GLY A 63 16.46 -8.23 -17.20
C GLY A 63 15.43 -9.08 -17.94
N SER A 64 14.48 -8.43 -18.64
CA SER A 64 13.45 -9.11 -19.44
C SER A 64 14.02 -9.78 -20.70
N ALA A 65 13.34 -10.84 -21.12
CA ALA A 65 13.65 -11.60 -22.35
C ALA A 65 12.59 -11.39 -23.47
N ASP A 66 11.47 -10.71 -23.20
CA ASP A 66 10.29 -10.62 -24.08
C ASP A 66 10.16 -9.30 -24.86
N GLY A 67 11.16 -8.45 -24.87
CA GLY A 67 11.11 -7.16 -25.56
C GLY A 67 10.48 -6.02 -24.75
N THR A 68 10.26 -6.16 -23.45
CA THR A 68 9.76 -5.13 -22.51
C THR A 68 10.43 -3.77 -22.73
N ALA A 69 11.77 -3.70 -22.75
CA ALA A 69 12.51 -2.46 -22.98
C ALA A 69 12.22 -1.79 -24.34
N ARG A 70 12.02 -2.60 -25.39
CA ARG A 70 11.70 -2.10 -26.74
C ARG A 70 10.31 -1.47 -26.76
N VAL A 71 9.33 -2.14 -26.15
CA VAL A 71 7.96 -1.64 -26.05
C VAL A 71 7.91 -0.34 -25.23
N ALA A 72 8.62 -0.28 -24.12
CA ALA A 72 8.67 0.91 -23.27
C ALA A 72 9.26 2.13 -24.02
N ARG A 73 10.39 1.96 -24.73
CA ARG A 73 10.98 3.04 -25.54
C ARG A 73 10.07 3.50 -26.68
N ALA A 74 9.44 2.55 -27.38
CA ALA A 74 8.51 2.85 -28.46
C ALA A 74 7.28 3.65 -27.97
N ALA A 75 6.88 3.48 -26.72
CA ALA A 75 5.83 4.25 -26.08
C ALA A 75 6.28 5.65 -25.61
N GLY A 76 7.57 5.97 -25.63
CA GLY A 76 8.12 7.27 -25.19
C GLY A 76 8.66 7.29 -23.75
N ALA A 77 8.73 6.15 -23.07
CA ALA A 77 9.33 6.08 -21.75
C ALA A 77 10.87 6.04 -21.81
N GLN A 78 11.53 6.64 -20.82
CA GLN A 78 12.94 6.40 -20.54
C GLN A 78 13.10 4.97 -19.99
N VAL A 79 14.20 4.30 -20.36
CA VAL A 79 14.40 2.90 -19.97
C VAL A 79 15.77 2.70 -19.33
N ALA A 80 15.74 2.27 -18.07
CA ALA A 80 16.93 1.75 -17.38
C ALA A 80 16.87 0.23 -17.40
N ARG A 81 17.82 -0.42 -18.13
CA ARG A 81 17.85 -1.88 -18.30
C ARG A 81 18.95 -2.53 -17.52
N ARG A 82 18.60 -3.57 -16.77
CA ARG A 82 19.53 -4.45 -16.08
C ARG A 82 19.91 -5.65 -16.96
N ALA A 83 21.15 -6.06 -16.89
CA ALA A 83 21.59 -7.27 -17.62
C ALA A 83 21.02 -8.58 -17.02
N ARG A 84 20.73 -8.59 -15.72
CA ARG A 84 20.15 -9.73 -15.00
C ARG A 84 19.08 -9.27 -14.02
N PRO A 85 18.03 -10.09 -13.79
CA PRO A 85 16.97 -9.76 -12.85
C PRO A 85 17.50 -9.53 -11.42
N ALA A 86 16.99 -8.49 -10.76
CA ALA A 86 17.29 -8.22 -9.35
C ALA A 86 16.64 -9.22 -8.39
N GLY A 87 15.58 -9.85 -8.85
CA GLY A 87 14.79 -10.79 -8.05
C GLY A 87 13.69 -10.15 -7.20
N SER A 88 13.57 -8.82 -7.16
CA SER A 88 12.44 -8.10 -6.57
C SER A 88 12.32 -6.67 -7.08
N LYS A 89 11.09 -6.14 -7.06
CA LYS A 89 10.81 -4.74 -7.41
C LYS A 89 11.61 -3.76 -6.55
N GLY A 90 11.71 -4.01 -5.24
CA GLY A 90 12.47 -3.16 -4.34
C GLY A 90 13.96 -3.06 -4.71
N GLN A 91 14.57 -4.17 -5.13
CA GLN A 91 15.96 -4.16 -5.60
C GLN A 91 16.12 -3.45 -6.96
N ALA A 92 15.14 -3.57 -7.86
CA ALA A 92 15.12 -2.83 -9.11
C ALA A 92 15.01 -1.31 -8.87
N LEU A 93 14.10 -0.89 -7.99
CA LEU A 93 13.95 0.52 -7.56
C LEU A 93 15.23 1.06 -6.93
N ARG A 94 15.85 0.29 -6.02
CA ARG A 94 17.12 0.66 -5.37
C ARG A 94 18.23 0.84 -6.39
N TRP A 95 18.35 -0.06 -7.36
CA TRP A 95 19.35 0.02 -8.41
C TRP A 95 19.12 1.25 -9.31
N TRP A 96 17.88 1.52 -9.71
CA TRP A 96 17.53 2.71 -10.49
C TRP A 96 17.86 3.99 -9.75
N ALA A 97 17.48 4.10 -8.49
CA ALA A 97 17.73 5.28 -7.68
C ALA A 97 19.22 5.56 -7.44
N ALA A 98 20.08 4.51 -7.45
CA ALA A 98 21.53 4.66 -7.33
C ALA A 98 22.21 5.03 -8.66
N GLY A 99 21.55 4.87 -9.79
CA GLY A 99 22.04 5.13 -11.14
C GLY A 99 21.24 6.18 -11.87
N ALA A 100 20.35 5.77 -12.78
CA ALA A 100 19.59 6.67 -13.64
C ALA A 100 18.70 7.66 -12.86
N GLY A 101 18.22 7.28 -11.68
CA GLY A 101 17.40 8.12 -10.80
C GLY A 101 18.19 8.94 -9.77
N ALA A 102 19.52 8.99 -9.86
CA ALA A 102 20.35 9.68 -8.85
C ALA A 102 20.15 11.21 -8.81
N HIS A 103 19.56 11.80 -9.87
CA HIS A 103 19.21 13.21 -9.97
C HIS A 103 17.93 13.59 -9.19
N VAL A 104 17.17 12.61 -8.74
CA VAL A 104 15.88 12.80 -8.05
C VAL A 104 16.13 13.21 -6.61
N ASP A 105 15.94 14.50 -6.33
CA ASP A 105 16.11 15.12 -5.03
C ASP A 105 14.76 15.56 -4.41
N GLY A 106 14.81 16.40 -3.37
CA GLY A 106 13.62 16.90 -2.67
C GLY A 106 12.70 17.78 -3.52
N THR A 107 13.13 18.23 -4.69
CA THR A 107 12.30 19.00 -5.66
C THR A 107 11.41 18.13 -6.54
N TRP A 108 11.57 16.79 -6.45
CA TRP A 108 10.81 15.81 -7.20
C TRP A 108 9.78 15.08 -6.32
N GLY A 109 8.68 14.72 -6.95
CA GLY A 109 7.79 13.67 -6.46
C GLY A 109 8.05 12.36 -7.20
N VAL A 110 8.26 11.28 -6.49
CA VAL A 110 8.41 9.93 -7.05
C VAL A 110 7.09 9.19 -6.94
N LEU A 111 6.46 8.89 -8.08
CA LEU A 111 5.28 8.03 -8.17
C LEU A 111 5.70 6.62 -8.61
N VAL A 112 5.54 5.64 -7.72
CA VAL A 112 5.82 4.24 -8.05
C VAL A 112 4.55 3.54 -8.47
N LEU A 113 4.56 2.96 -9.68
CA LEU A 113 3.47 2.16 -10.24
C LEU A 113 3.94 0.73 -10.55
N ASP A 114 3.01 -0.22 -10.55
CA ASP A 114 3.23 -1.56 -11.11
C ASP A 114 3.07 -1.51 -12.65
N ALA A 115 3.73 -2.43 -13.35
CA ALA A 115 3.73 -2.50 -14.81
C ALA A 115 2.36 -2.78 -15.44
N ASP A 116 1.39 -3.15 -14.64
CA ASP A 116 0.01 -3.45 -15.02
C ASP A 116 -1.01 -2.51 -14.40
N SER A 117 -0.58 -1.58 -13.55
CA SER A 117 -1.45 -0.59 -12.91
C SER A 117 -1.66 0.62 -13.82
N ARG A 118 -2.88 1.14 -13.86
CA ARG A 118 -3.24 2.29 -14.68
C ARG A 118 -3.70 3.45 -13.79
N PRO A 119 -3.14 4.66 -13.91
CA PRO A 119 -3.66 5.81 -13.20
C PRO A 119 -5.04 6.19 -13.74
N GLY A 120 -5.96 6.60 -12.86
CA GLY A 120 -7.22 7.26 -13.24
C GLY A 120 -6.94 8.62 -13.89
N ALA A 121 -7.97 9.23 -14.49
CA ALA A 121 -7.85 10.39 -15.37
C ALA A 121 -7.00 11.55 -14.78
N ASP A 122 -7.20 11.89 -13.50
CA ASP A 122 -6.55 13.02 -12.84
C ASP A 122 -5.54 12.61 -11.77
N CYS A 123 -5.10 11.35 -11.80
CA CYS A 123 -4.28 10.77 -10.73
C CYS A 123 -2.99 11.57 -10.50
N VAL A 124 -2.22 11.84 -11.55
CA VAL A 124 -0.93 12.56 -11.45
C VAL A 124 -1.15 14.00 -10.99
N ALA A 125 -2.20 14.67 -11.46
CA ALA A 125 -2.55 16.03 -11.06
C ALA A 125 -2.90 16.09 -9.55
N GLN A 126 -3.71 15.15 -9.04
CA GLN A 126 -4.06 15.06 -7.62
C GLN A 126 -2.83 14.78 -6.74
N LEU A 127 -1.92 13.91 -7.21
CA LEU A 127 -0.68 13.61 -6.49
C LEU A 127 0.27 14.81 -6.48
N ARG A 128 0.35 15.56 -7.57
CA ARG A 128 1.12 16.82 -7.64
C ARG A 128 0.57 17.85 -6.66
N ALA A 129 -0.75 18.04 -6.63
CA ALA A 129 -1.39 18.95 -5.69
C ALA A 129 -1.10 18.56 -4.23
N ALA A 130 -1.08 17.26 -3.91
CA ALA A 130 -0.73 16.78 -2.58
C ALA A 130 0.72 17.11 -2.21
N LEU A 131 1.68 16.95 -3.12
CA LEU A 131 3.08 17.34 -2.91
C LEU A 131 3.21 18.85 -2.69
N GLN A 132 2.52 19.66 -3.50
CA GLN A 132 2.50 21.12 -3.37
C GLN A 132 1.88 21.58 -2.05
N ALA A 133 0.94 20.80 -1.50
CA ALA A 133 0.38 21.00 -0.16
C ALA A 133 1.30 20.50 0.97
N GLY A 134 2.53 20.08 0.66
CA GLY A 134 3.53 19.67 1.67
C GLY A 134 3.45 18.20 2.09
N ILE A 135 2.66 17.37 1.42
CA ILE A 135 2.65 15.92 1.67
C ILE A 135 3.96 15.31 1.19
N VAL A 136 4.72 14.71 2.09
CA VAL A 136 6.03 14.09 1.78
C VAL A 136 5.93 12.62 1.40
N ALA A 137 4.85 11.93 1.79
CA ALA A 137 4.54 10.58 1.39
C ALA A 137 3.02 10.36 1.39
N GLY A 138 2.51 9.60 0.43
CA GLY A 138 1.09 9.31 0.33
C GLY A 138 0.81 8.05 -0.49
N GLN A 139 -0.39 7.52 -0.29
CA GLN A 139 -0.91 6.36 -0.99
C GLN A 139 -2.17 6.74 -1.75
N ALA A 140 -2.15 6.63 -3.07
CA ALA A 140 -3.33 6.75 -3.92
C ALA A 140 -4.32 5.61 -3.61
N LEU A 141 -5.61 5.82 -3.89
CA LEU A 141 -6.61 4.76 -3.80
C LEU A 141 -6.33 3.69 -4.86
N VAL A 142 -5.95 2.50 -4.42
CA VAL A 142 -5.77 1.35 -5.31
C VAL A 142 -7.12 0.68 -5.51
N GLN A 143 -7.65 0.79 -6.71
CA GLN A 143 -8.95 0.26 -7.08
C GLN A 143 -8.78 -1.08 -7.80
N PRO A 144 -9.22 -2.20 -7.19
CA PRO A 144 -9.16 -3.49 -7.85
C PRO A 144 -10.08 -3.52 -9.07
N VAL A 145 -9.55 -3.99 -10.20
CA VAL A 145 -10.29 -4.24 -11.44
C VAL A 145 -10.08 -5.68 -11.91
N ASP A 146 -10.87 -6.13 -12.88
CA ASP A 146 -10.77 -7.47 -13.51
C ASP A 146 -10.84 -8.64 -12.49
N TYR A 147 -11.58 -8.46 -11.39
CA TYR A 147 -11.72 -9.47 -10.33
C TYR A 147 -12.97 -10.34 -10.47
N ALA A 148 -13.83 -10.10 -11.44
CA ALA A 148 -15.05 -10.84 -11.67
C ALA A 148 -14.79 -12.32 -12.02
N GLY A 149 -15.79 -13.18 -11.79
CA GLY A 149 -15.74 -14.61 -12.14
C GLY A 149 -15.12 -15.51 -11.08
N GLY A 150 -15.06 -15.07 -9.81
CA GLY A 150 -14.68 -15.97 -8.72
C GLY A 150 -14.87 -15.37 -7.33
N VAL A 151 -15.70 -16.01 -6.51
CA VAL A 151 -16.08 -15.56 -5.16
C VAL A 151 -14.87 -15.17 -4.31
N LEU A 152 -13.80 -15.97 -4.32
CA LEU A 152 -12.59 -15.70 -3.52
C LEU A 152 -11.84 -14.46 -3.99
N ARG A 153 -11.82 -14.18 -5.31
CA ARG A 153 -11.20 -12.98 -5.88
C ARG A 153 -12.00 -11.74 -5.53
N GLU A 154 -13.30 -11.82 -5.68
CA GLU A 154 -14.22 -10.74 -5.38
C GLU A 154 -14.22 -10.37 -3.89
N LEU A 155 -14.24 -11.37 -2.99
CA LEU A 155 -14.09 -11.14 -1.56
C LEU A 155 -12.73 -10.53 -1.22
N GLY A 156 -11.66 -10.93 -1.94
CA GLY A 156 -10.34 -10.31 -1.81
C GLY A 156 -10.33 -8.85 -2.21
N ALA A 157 -10.90 -8.51 -3.37
CA ALA A 157 -11.03 -7.14 -3.86
C ALA A 157 -11.87 -6.28 -2.91
N CYS A 158 -13.01 -6.81 -2.45
CA CYS A 158 -13.85 -6.16 -1.44
C CYS A 158 -13.08 -5.85 -0.15
N SER A 159 -12.33 -6.83 0.37
CA SER A 159 -11.53 -6.64 1.58
C SER A 159 -10.46 -5.55 1.42
N GLU A 160 -9.82 -5.46 0.26
CA GLU A 160 -8.82 -4.44 -0.04
C GLU A 160 -9.44 -3.03 -0.14
N LEU A 161 -10.61 -2.90 -0.79
CA LEU A 161 -11.35 -1.64 -0.85
C LEU A 161 -11.85 -1.19 0.52
N MET A 162 -12.46 -2.11 1.28
CA MET A 162 -12.94 -1.79 2.63
C MET A 162 -11.81 -1.30 3.53
N GLU A 163 -10.62 -1.89 3.43
CA GLU A 163 -9.47 -1.46 4.20
C GLU A 163 -9.08 -0.01 3.86
N GLN A 164 -9.02 0.34 2.59
CA GLN A 164 -8.69 1.69 2.16
C GLN A 164 -9.78 2.69 2.55
N LEU A 165 -11.03 2.41 2.19
CA LEU A 165 -12.14 3.34 2.36
C LEU A 165 -12.62 3.46 3.82
N LEU A 166 -12.38 2.48 4.68
CA LEU A 166 -12.78 2.52 6.08
C LEU A 166 -11.60 2.72 7.03
N ASP A 167 -10.58 1.86 6.96
CA ASP A 167 -9.49 1.90 7.93
C ASP A 167 -8.49 3.02 7.63
N ASP A 168 -8.10 3.23 6.37
CA ASP A 168 -7.19 4.31 6.01
C ASP A 168 -7.87 5.68 6.15
N THR A 169 -9.16 5.81 5.79
CA THR A 169 -9.93 7.03 6.07
C THR A 169 -10.01 7.34 7.57
N ARG A 170 -10.21 6.30 8.41
CA ARG A 170 -10.21 6.47 9.88
C ARG A 170 -8.84 6.90 10.41
N ARG A 171 -7.75 6.38 9.84
CA ARG A 171 -6.38 6.79 10.20
C ARG A 171 -6.14 8.23 9.78
N ALA A 172 -6.47 8.57 8.54
CA ALA A 172 -6.33 9.93 8.02
C ALA A 172 -7.06 10.96 8.88
N ALA A 173 -8.31 10.67 9.28
CA ALA A 173 -9.10 11.54 10.17
C ALA A 173 -8.46 11.76 11.56
N ARG A 174 -7.50 10.94 11.96
CA ARG A 174 -6.72 11.06 13.21
C ARG A 174 -5.31 11.61 13.00
N GLY A 175 -4.94 11.99 11.79
CA GLY A 175 -3.57 12.34 11.44
C GLY A 175 -2.58 11.15 11.53
N TRP A 176 -3.08 9.92 11.50
CA TRP A 176 -2.26 8.71 11.59
C TRP A 176 -1.82 8.25 10.20
N PRO A 177 -0.59 7.71 10.07
CA PRO A 177 -0.09 7.24 8.79
C PRO A 177 -0.89 6.04 8.27
N VAL A 178 -1.05 5.99 6.93
CA VAL A 178 -1.55 4.80 6.23
C VAL A 178 -0.39 3.99 5.67
N ARG A 179 -0.65 2.76 5.21
CA ARG A 179 0.39 1.93 4.59
C ARG A 179 0.52 2.20 3.10
N LEU A 180 1.71 2.05 2.56
CA LEU A 180 1.97 1.94 1.13
C LEU A 180 1.57 0.55 0.62
N ARG A 181 1.17 0.44 -0.66
CA ARG A 181 0.53 -0.78 -1.22
C ARG A 181 1.19 -1.33 -2.49
N GLY A 182 2.42 -0.93 -2.76
CA GLY A 182 3.19 -1.37 -3.93
C GLY A 182 2.96 -0.49 -5.16
N THR A 183 1.73 -0.15 -5.49
CA THR A 183 1.38 0.74 -6.61
C THR A 183 0.68 2.01 -6.12
N GLY A 184 0.76 3.10 -6.88
CA GLY A 184 0.20 4.39 -6.47
C GLY A 184 0.89 5.00 -5.24
N MET A 185 2.15 4.66 -5.00
CA MET A 185 2.95 5.19 -3.89
C MET A 185 3.61 6.49 -4.32
N LEU A 186 3.29 7.58 -3.63
CA LEU A 186 3.91 8.88 -3.82
C LEU A 186 4.87 9.17 -2.67
N LEU A 187 6.10 9.54 -3.00
CA LEU A 187 7.10 9.98 -2.03
C LEU A 187 7.86 11.20 -2.58
N ARG A 188 8.18 12.16 -1.72
CA ARG A 188 9.14 13.21 -2.09
C ARG A 188 10.51 12.57 -2.34
N GLY A 189 11.26 13.05 -3.32
CA GLY A 189 12.44 12.37 -3.82
C GLY A 189 13.53 12.13 -2.78
N ASP A 190 13.77 13.05 -1.86
CA ASP A 190 14.73 12.88 -0.76
C ASP A 190 14.28 11.76 0.22
N VAL A 191 12.98 11.71 0.54
CA VAL A 191 12.39 10.66 1.39
C VAL A 191 12.45 9.31 0.69
N PHE A 192 12.14 9.27 -0.61
CA PHE A 192 12.29 8.07 -1.44
C PHE A 192 13.74 7.58 -1.46
N ALA A 193 14.70 8.48 -1.77
CA ALA A 193 16.11 8.14 -1.86
C ALA A 193 16.69 7.62 -0.53
N ALA A 194 16.24 8.17 0.60
CA ALA A 194 16.64 7.69 1.92
C ALA A 194 16.08 6.29 2.24
N ALA A 195 14.82 6.04 1.88
CA ALA A 195 14.14 4.78 2.18
C ALA A 195 14.54 3.65 1.22
N VAL A 196 14.63 3.92 -0.09
CA VAL A 196 14.87 2.92 -1.13
C VAL A 196 16.23 2.24 -1.00
N ARG A 197 17.24 2.96 -0.50
CA ARG A 197 18.60 2.40 -0.25
C ARG A 197 18.61 1.26 0.74
N ARG A 198 17.61 1.18 1.62
CA ARG A 198 17.50 0.19 2.69
C ARG A 198 16.70 -1.05 2.29
N LEU A 199 16.07 -1.03 1.11
CA LEU A 199 15.23 -2.14 0.64
C LEU A 199 16.06 -3.41 0.44
N CYS A 200 15.61 -4.52 1.02
CA CYS A 200 16.31 -5.81 0.95
C CYS A 200 15.36 -7.02 0.91
N THR A 201 14.05 -6.82 1.01
CA THR A 201 13.06 -7.89 0.92
C THR A 201 12.29 -7.88 -0.41
N ARG A 202 11.29 -8.75 -0.54
CA ARG A 202 10.43 -8.84 -1.75
C ARG A 202 9.08 -8.14 -1.58
N ILE A 203 8.91 -7.41 -0.49
CA ILE A 203 7.71 -6.62 -0.18
C ILE A 203 8.16 -5.20 0.15
N GLU A 204 8.58 -4.51 -0.88
CA GLU A 204 9.14 -3.16 -0.81
C GLU A 204 8.18 -2.13 -0.22
N ASP A 205 6.89 -2.33 -0.44
CA ASP A 205 5.81 -1.48 0.06
C ASP A 205 5.77 -1.48 1.60
N VAL A 206 5.91 -2.65 2.21
CA VAL A 206 5.99 -2.78 3.66
C VAL A 206 7.28 -2.16 4.20
N GLU A 207 8.43 -2.41 3.56
CA GLU A 207 9.70 -1.82 3.96
C GLU A 207 9.66 -0.29 3.85
N LEU A 208 9.20 0.27 2.71
CA LEU A 208 9.04 1.71 2.53
C LEU A 208 8.10 2.31 3.58
N THR A 209 6.95 1.66 3.84
CA THR A 209 6.02 2.09 4.89
C THR A 209 6.73 2.22 6.24
N LEU A 210 7.48 1.20 6.65
CA LEU A 210 8.18 1.17 7.93
C LEU A 210 9.31 2.19 7.99
N PHE A 211 10.11 2.35 6.92
CA PHE A 211 11.24 3.28 6.90
C PHE A 211 10.78 4.73 6.92
N VAL A 212 9.74 5.07 6.14
CA VAL A 212 9.13 6.41 6.12
C VAL A 212 8.53 6.74 7.48
N ALA A 213 7.74 5.84 8.06
CA ALA A 213 7.15 6.04 9.37
C ALA A 213 8.20 6.12 10.49
N ALA A 214 9.24 5.27 10.48
CA ALA A 214 10.32 5.30 11.47
C ALA A 214 11.15 6.60 11.38
N ALA A 215 11.29 7.19 10.20
CA ALA A 215 11.92 8.49 10.01
C ALA A 215 11.07 9.67 10.52
N GLY A 216 9.81 9.45 10.90
CA GLY A 216 8.92 10.48 11.42
C GLY A 216 8.01 11.11 10.40
N HIS A 217 8.05 10.65 9.17
CA HIS A 217 7.16 11.18 8.15
C HIS A 217 5.77 10.53 8.23
N GLY A 218 4.73 11.35 8.07
CA GLY A 218 3.37 10.89 7.83
C GLY A 218 3.23 10.27 6.43
N ILE A 219 2.31 9.30 6.30
CA ILE A 219 1.91 8.77 4.99
C ILE A 219 0.42 9.06 4.85
N ALA A 220 0.07 9.97 3.93
CA ALA A 220 -1.30 10.42 3.73
C ALA A 220 -2.11 9.42 2.89
N ALA A 221 -3.42 9.32 3.16
CA ALA A 221 -4.37 8.66 2.25
C ALA A 221 -4.81 9.68 1.18
N LEU A 222 -4.49 9.41 -0.08
CA LEU A 222 -4.75 10.30 -1.22
C LEU A 222 -5.88 9.72 -2.09
N HIS A 223 -7.08 9.60 -1.52
CA HIS A 223 -8.21 8.91 -2.16
C HIS A 223 -8.76 9.62 -3.40
N ALA A 224 -8.48 10.91 -3.59
CA ALA A 224 -8.81 11.62 -4.83
C ALA A 224 -7.96 11.11 -6.01
N ALA A 225 -6.72 10.70 -5.76
CA ALA A 225 -5.88 10.05 -6.76
C ALA A 225 -6.21 8.55 -6.80
N GLN A 226 -6.57 8.03 -7.97
CA GLN A 226 -6.95 6.63 -8.15
C GLN A 226 -5.98 5.90 -9.05
N VAL A 227 -5.69 4.64 -8.70
CA VAL A 227 -4.89 3.72 -9.53
C VAL A 227 -5.69 2.43 -9.70
N LEU A 228 -5.95 2.04 -10.93
CA LEU A 228 -6.62 0.81 -11.29
C LEU A 228 -5.61 -0.34 -11.27
N ASP A 229 -5.88 -1.37 -10.46
CA ASP A 229 -4.98 -2.52 -10.25
C ASP A 229 -5.68 -3.83 -10.65
N PRO A 230 -5.28 -4.45 -11.78
CA PRO A 230 -5.84 -5.72 -12.23
C PRO A 230 -5.51 -6.84 -11.23
N LYS A 231 -6.52 -7.66 -10.90
CA LYS A 231 -6.32 -8.80 -9.99
C LYS A 231 -5.89 -10.05 -10.74
N PRO A 232 -5.17 -10.99 -10.07
CA PRO A 232 -4.75 -12.25 -10.69
C PRO A 232 -5.90 -13.01 -11.35
N ALA A 233 -5.68 -13.57 -12.55
CA ALA A 233 -6.71 -14.22 -13.33
C ALA A 233 -7.29 -15.49 -12.68
N SER A 234 -6.57 -16.12 -11.75
CA SER A 234 -7.01 -17.33 -11.06
C SER A 234 -6.86 -17.26 -9.55
N SER A 235 -7.70 -18.00 -8.82
CA SER A 235 -7.57 -18.14 -7.35
C SER A 235 -6.24 -18.79 -6.95
N ARG A 236 -5.63 -19.61 -7.82
CA ARG A 236 -4.32 -20.23 -7.60
C ARG A 236 -3.20 -19.18 -7.65
N ASP A 237 -3.24 -18.26 -8.61
CA ASP A 237 -2.25 -17.18 -8.70
C ASP A 237 -2.43 -16.18 -7.57
N ALA A 238 -3.67 -15.89 -7.20
CA ALA A 238 -3.99 -15.09 -6.02
C ALA A 238 -3.46 -15.72 -4.72
N ALA A 239 -3.55 -17.07 -4.57
CA ALA A 239 -3.00 -17.78 -3.42
C ALA A 239 -1.47 -17.71 -3.38
N ARG A 240 -0.79 -17.87 -4.54
CA ARG A 240 0.68 -17.74 -4.64
C ARG A 240 1.15 -16.33 -4.29
N GLN A 241 0.43 -15.32 -4.76
CA GLN A 241 0.72 -13.92 -4.45
C GLN A 241 0.60 -13.66 -2.93
N ARG A 242 -0.48 -14.12 -2.30
CA ARG A 242 -0.71 -13.97 -0.84
C ARG A 242 0.32 -14.74 -0.01
N ALA A 243 0.70 -15.95 -0.43
CA ALA A 243 1.76 -16.72 0.22
C ALA A 243 3.12 -15.99 0.18
N ARG A 244 3.41 -15.29 -0.93
CA ARG A 244 4.60 -14.44 -1.05
C ARG A 244 4.53 -13.28 -0.06
N TRP A 245 3.39 -12.60 0.05
CA TRP A 245 3.22 -11.50 1.00
C TRP A 245 3.40 -11.95 2.45
N LEU A 246 2.78 -13.07 2.83
CA LEU A 246 2.89 -13.61 4.20
C LEU A 246 4.34 -13.96 4.55
N ARG A 247 5.07 -14.62 3.64
CA ARG A 247 6.52 -14.88 3.82
C ARG A 247 7.32 -13.59 3.96
N GLY A 248 7.01 -12.61 3.10
CA GLY A 248 7.66 -11.31 3.12
C GLY A 248 7.46 -10.60 4.45
N GLN A 249 6.24 -10.59 5.01
CA GLN A 249 5.94 -10.00 6.32
C GLN A 249 6.76 -10.63 7.44
N VAL A 250 6.84 -11.97 7.50
CA VAL A 250 7.68 -12.68 8.48
C VAL A 250 9.15 -12.30 8.32
N ARG A 251 9.63 -12.17 7.08
CA ARG A 251 11.01 -11.78 6.79
C ARG A 251 11.29 -10.34 7.24
N VAL A 252 10.40 -9.40 6.94
CA VAL A 252 10.52 -8.00 7.38
C VAL A 252 10.56 -7.90 8.89
N LEU A 253 9.66 -8.61 9.60
CA LEU A 253 9.68 -8.66 11.06
C LEU A 253 11.02 -9.11 11.61
N ARG A 254 11.61 -10.17 11.03
CA ARG A 254 12.91 -10.70 11.47
C ARG A 254 14.07 -9.75 11.16
N MET A 255 14.07 -9.15 9.98
CA MET A 255 15.18 -8.32 9.51
C MET A 255 15.12 -6.89 10.07
N HIS A 256 13.93 -6.34 10.26
CA HIS A 256 13.69 -4.94 10.61
C HIS A 256 13.00 -4.76 11.97
N TRP A 257 13.13 -5.72 12.90
CA TRP A 257 12.47 -5.67 14.20
C TRP A 257 12.74 -4.38 14.99
N ARG A 258 13.95 -3.80 14.89
CA ARG A 258 14.29 -2.51 15.51
C ARG A 258 13.49 -1.35 14.90
N VAL A 259 13.28 -1.39 13.59
CA VAL A 259 12.45 -0.40 12.88
C VAL A 259 10.98 -0.55 13.29
N VAL A 260 10.50 -1.79 13.42
CA VAL A 260 9.13 -2.08 13.92
C VAL A 260 8.95 -1.51 15.33
N LEU A 261 9.92 -1.69 16.23
CA LEU A 261 9.88 -1.09 17.56
C LEU A 261 9.91 0.45 17.51
N ALA A 262 10.72 1.04 16.63
CA ALA A 262 10.76 2.48 16.46
C ALA A 262 9.42 3.04 15.94
N VAL A 263 8.72 2.31 15.06
CA VAL A 263 7.36 2.69 14.63
C VAL A 263 6.36 2.53 15.77
N ALA A 264 6.44 1.45 16.56
CA ALA A 264 5.58 1.23 17.73
C ALA A 264 5.72 2.36 18.76
N ALA A 265 6.95 2.81 18.99
CA ALA A 265 7.26 3.89 19.94
C ALA A 265 6.67 5.27 19.51
N ARG A 266 6.15 5.40 18.29
CA ARG A 266 5.43 6.61 17.85
C ARG A 266 3.98 6.68 18.33
N GLY A 267 3.61 5.84 19.28
CA GLY A 267 2.31 5.87 19.95
C GLY A 267 1.19 5.22 19.13
N PRO A 268 -0.08 5.59 19.38
CA PRO A 268 -1.25 4.91 18.82
C PRO A 268 -1.28 4.87 17.29
N GLY A 269 -0.80 5.92 16.61
CA GLY A 269 -0.70 5.97 15.14
C GLY A 269 0.28 4.93 14.60
N GLY A 270 1.45 4.79 15.23
CA GLY A 270 2.44 3.78 14.88
C GLY A 270 1.94 2.35 15.12
N LEU A 271 1.31 2.10 16.25
CA LEU A 271 0.70 0.80 16.55
C LEU A 271 -0.42 0.45 15.56
N SER A 272 -1.27 1.43 15.21
CA SER A 272 -2.32 1.25 14.19
C SER A 272 -1.74 0.91 12.83
N LEU A 273 -0.65 1.58 12.42
CA LEU A 273 0.07 1.30 11.19
C LEU A 273 0.63 -0.13 11.20
N LEU A 274 1.30 -0.54 12.26
CA LEU A 274 1.82 -1.90 12.40
C LEU A 274 0.71 -2.95 12.33
N GLY A 275 -0.43 -2.70 12.96
CA GLY A 275 -1.63 -3.54 12.83
C GLY A 275 -2.08 -3.70 11.38
N SER A 276 -2.05 -2.61 10.58
CA SER A 276 -2.42 -2.67 9.16
C SER A 276 -1.42 -3.42 8.28
N VAL A 277 -0.15 -3.41 8.65
CA VAL A 277 0.95 -4.04 7.88
C VAL A 277 1.12 -5.50 8.26
N LEU A 278 1.06 -5.84 9.56
CA LEU A 278 1.46 -7.13 10.08
C LEU A 278 0.28 -8.05 10.45
N ALA A 279 -0.86 -7.49 10.87
CA ALA A 279 -2.03 -8.25 11.30
C ALA A 279 -2.97 -8.57 10.12
N LYS A 280 -2.45 -9.24 9.11
CA LYS A 280 -3.22 -9.66 7.94
C LYS A 280 -3.10 -11.17 7.70
N PRO A 281 -4.13 -11.79 7.19
CA PRO A 281 -5.42 -11.25 6.73
C PRO A 281 -6.44 -11.07 7.87
N ARG A 282 -7.25 -10.02 7.81
CA ARG A 282 -8.29 -9.74 8.81
C ARG A 282 -9.31 -10.88 8.92
N SER A 283 -9.68 -11.51 7.80
CA SER A 283 -10.60 -12.64 7.79
C SER A 283 -10.13 -13.82 8.63
N VAL A 284 -8.83 -14.12 8.65
CA VAL A 284 -8.27 -15.16 9.53
C VAL A 284 -8.32 -14.73 10.99
N LEU A 285 -8.02 -13.45 11.28
CA LEU A 285 -8.13 -12.94 12.65
C LEU A 285 -9.57 -13.03 13.16
N VAL A 286 -10.56 -12.69 12.33
CA VAL A 286 -11.99 -12.83 12.70
C VAL A 286 -12.35 -14.30 12.90
N ALA A 287 -11.91 -15.20 12.02
CA ALA A 287 -12.14 -16.64 12.18
C ALA A 287 -11.50 -17.20 13.47
N CYS A 288 -10.27 -16.79 13.79
CA CYS A 288 -9.61 -17.16 15.05
C CYS A 288 -10.36 -16.63 16.28
N LYS A 289 -10.87 -15.39 16.22
CA LYS A 289 -11.71 -14.82 17.29
C LYS A 289 -12.99 -15.64 17.48
N LEU A 290 -13.70 -15.96 16.40
CA LEU A 290 -14.91 -16.77 16.47
C LEU A 290 -14.64 -18.18 17.06
N LEU A 291 -13.56 -18.82 16.62
CA LEU A 291 -13.17 -20.13 17.16
C LEU A 291 -12.82 -20.05 18.64
N ALA A 292 -11.98 -19.09 19.04
CA ALA A 292 -11.63 -18.90 20.44
C ALA A 292 -12.86 -18.63 21.31
N ALA A 293 -13.79 -17.87 20.76
CA ALA A 293 -15.05 -17.55 21.38
C ALA A 293 -15.93 -18.79 21.60
N LEU A 294 -16.05 -19.65 20.60
CA LEU A 294 -16.79 -20.91 20.71
C LEU A 294 -16.14 -21.84 21.72
N LEU A 295 -14.80 -21.92 21.73
CA LEU A 295 -14.06 -22.74 22.71
C LEU A 295 -14.26 -22.23 24.14
N LEU A 296 -14.18 -20.90 24.35
CA LEU A 296 -14.41 -20.31 25.68
C LEU A 296 -15.85 -20.51 26.16
N ALA A 297 -16.84 -20.36 25.26
CA ALA A 297 -18.24 -20.64 25.59
C ALA A 297 -18.47 -22.10 25.95
N GLY A 298 -17.86 -23.04 25.20
CA GLY A 298 -17.90 -24.47 25.51
C GLY A 298 -17.28 -24.82 26.87
N LEU A 299 -16.09 -24.26 27.17
CA LEU A 299 -15.43 -24.44 28.47
C LEU A 299 -16.25 -23.87 29.63
N ALA A 300 -16.83 -22.66 29.45
CA ALA A 300 -17.66 -22.05 30.48
C ALA A 300 -18.95 -22.85 30.75
N ALA A 301 -19.56 -23.40 29.71
CA ALA A 301 -20.73 -24.29 29.85
C ALA A 301 -20.39 -25.59 30.57
N HIS A 302 -19.20 -26.17 30.33
CA HIS A 302 -18.76 -27.40 30.93
C HIS A 302 -18.36 -27.24 32.43
N ALA A 303 -17.72 -26.09 32.72
CA ALA A 303 -17.17 -25.85 34.07
C ALA A 303 -18.23 -25.39 35.11
N HIS A 304 -19.46 -25.07 34.69
CA HIS A 304 -20.50 -24.44 35.54
C HIS A 304 -20.01 -23.23 36.38
N ALA A 305 -18.84 -22.65 36.00
CA ALA A 305 -18.05 -21.75 36.85
C ALA A 305 -18.48 -20.30 36.77
N LEU A 306 -19.17 -19.90 35.67
CA LEU A 306 -19.62 -18.50 35.44
C LEU A 306 -21.04 -18.53 34.83
N PRO A 307 -21.89 -17.55 35.18
CA PRO A 307 -23.13 -17.37 34.45
C PRO A 307 -22.81 -17.19 32.96
N ILE A 308 -23.49 -17.92 32.08
CA ILE A 308 -23.31 -17.88 30.60
C ILE A 308 -23.32 -16.45 30.05
N VAL A 309 -23.96 -15.54 30.76
CA VAL A 309 -24.06 -14.12 30.40
C VAL A 309 -22.70 -13.43 30.31
N VAL A 310 -21.76 -13.70 31.24
CA VAL A 310 -20.45 -13.02 31.25
C VAL A 310 -19.60 -13.38 30.04
N PRO A 311 -19.34 -14.64 29.72
CA PRO A 311 -18.60 -14.97 28.49
C PRO A 311 -19.33 -14.56 27.22
N ALA A 312 -20.66 -14.57 27.17
CA ALA A 312 -21.43 -14.10 26.03
C ALA A 312 -21.28 -12.59 25.80
N VAL A 313 -21.29 -11.78 26.86
CA VAL A 313 -21.05 -10.33 26.75
C VAL A 313 -19.62 -10.03 26.32
N LEU A 314 -18.63 -10.68 26.89
CA LEU A 314 -17.21 -10.51 26.51
C LEU A 314 -16.99 -10.90 25.04
N LEU A 315 -17.61 -11.97 24.59
CA LEU A 315 -17.59 -12.43 23.23
C LEU A 315 -18.23 -11.42 22.28
N PHE A 316 -19.41 -10.93 22.63
CA PHE A 316 -20.11 -9.90 21.85
C PHE A 316 -19.25 -8.65 21.72
N MET A 317 -18.68 -8.15 22.82
CA MET A 317 -17.79 -6.99 22.82
C MET A 317 -16.54 -7.21 21.96
N TRP A 318 -16.03 -8.44 21.88
CA TRP A 318 -14.84 -8.77 21.08
C TRP A 318 -15.14 -8.85 19.57
N ILE A 319 -16.33 -9.30 19.19
CA ILE A 319 -16.76 -9.46 17.78
C ILE A 319 -17.43 -8.19 17.24
N LEU A 320 -18.08 -7.40 18.10
CA LEU A 320 -18.82 -6.19 17.70
C LEU A 320 -18.04 -5.24 16.80
N PRO A 321 -16.75 -4.93 17.03
CA PRO A 321 -15.98 -4.06 16.13
C PRO A 321 -15.90 -4.61 14.70
N ASP A 322 -15.77 -5.93 14.53
CA ASP A 322 -15.70 -6.57 13.21
C ASP A 322 -17.08 -6.60 12.53
N ALA A 323 -18.16 -6.78 13.29
CA ALA A 323 -19.52 -6.68 12.79
C ALA A 323 -19.83 -5.26 12.32
N ILE A 324 -19.46 -4.24 13.10
CA ILE A 324 -19.60 -2.82 12.71
C ILE A 324 -18.80 -2.50 11.45
N TYR A 325 -17.57 -2.99 11.38
CA TYR A 325 -16.71 -2.84 10.21
C TYR A 325 -17.36 -3.44 8.96
N LEU A 326 -17.86 -4.65 9.06
CA LEU A 326 -18.56 -5.34 7.98
C LEU A 326 -19.82 -4.57 7.56
N ALA A 327 -20.67 -4.17 8.52
CA ALA A 327 -21.89 -3.41 8.25
C ALA A 327 -21.61 -2.07 7.53
N ARG A 328 -20.51 -1.38 7.91
CA ARG A 328 -20.05 -0.17 7.21
C ARG A 328 -19.57 -0.49 5.80
N GLY A 329 -18.80 -1.57 5.64
CA GLY A 329 -18.35 -2.01 4.33
C GLY A 329 -19.50 -2.29 3.37
N LEU A 330 -20.55 -2.95 3.84
CA LEU A 330 -21.74 -3.25 3.04
C LEU A 330 -22.53 -2.02 2.59
N ARG A 331 -22.33 -0.89 3.24
CA ARG A 331 -22.95 0.40 2.85
C ARG A 331 -22.18 1.15 1.77
N LEU A 332 -20.94 0.74 1.50
CA LEU A 332 -20.14 1.36 0.44
C LEU A 332 -20.75 0.99 -0.92
N PRO A 333 -20.93 1.94 -1.84
CA PRO A 333 -21.46 1.66 -3.19
C PRO A 333 -20.66 0.57 -3.91
N GLN A 334 -19.34 0.57 -3.73
CA GLN A 334 -18.40 -0.32 -4.36
C GLN A 334 -18.52 -1.80 -3.93
N THR A 335 -19.18 -2.05 -2.81
CA THR A 335 -19.31 -3.39 -2.23
C THR A 335 -20.75 -3.92 -2.23
N ARG A 336 -21.72 -3.11 -2.65
CA ARG A 336 -23.17 -3.47 -2.61
C ARG A 336 -23.46 -4.77 -3.37
N GLY A 337 -22.86 -4.99 -4.55
CA GLY A 337 -23.02 -6.22 -5.33
C GLY A 337 -22.39 -7.46 -4.70
N LEU A 338 -21.55 -7.27 -3.66
CA LEU A 338 -20.84 -8.35 -2.97
C LEU A 338 -21.52 -8.79 -1.68
N ALA A 339 -22.57 -8.08 -1.25
CA ALA A 339 -23.28 -8.35 0.01
C ALA A 339 -23.76 -9.80 0.13
N LEU A 340 -24.38 -10.34 -0.91
CA LEU A 340 -24.84 -11.74 -0.95
C LEU A 340 -23.66 -12.75 -0.92
N ARG A 341 -22.46 -12.34 -1.36
CA ARG A 341 -21.28 -13.22 -1.40
C ARG A 341 -20.57 -13.31 -0.06
N LEU A 342 -20.88 -12.45 0.90
CA LEU A 342 -20.34 -12.52 2.25
C LEU A 342 -20.78 -13.78 3.01
N VAL A 343 -21.81 -14.47 2.57
CA VAL A 343 -22.16 -15.82 3.04
C VAL A 343 -20.96 -16.78 2.86
N PHE A 344 -20.10 -16.53 1.88
CA PHE A 344 -18.87 -17.30 1.64
C PHE A 344 -17.63 -16.78 2.40
N ALA A 345 -17.78 -15.79 3.30
CA ALA A 345 -16.66 -15.30 4.11
C ALA A 345 -15.95 -16.40 4.94
N PRO A 346 -16.64 -17.40 5.51
CA PRO A 346 -15.98 -18.53 6.16
C PRO A 346 -15.09 -19.33 5.20
N LEU A 347 -15.56 -19.56 3.96
CA LEU A 347 -14.76 -20.23 2.92
C LEU A 347 -13.52 -19.42 2.55
N TYR A 348 -13.65 -18.09 2.49
CA TYR A 348 -12.51 -17.20 2.26
C TYR A 348 -11.50 -17.26 3.41
N ALA A 349 -11.93 -17.37 4.66
CA ALA A 349 -11.05 -17.57 5.80
C ALA A 349 -10.34 -18.92 5.74
N LEU A 350 -11.06 -20.00 5.43
CA LEU A 350 -10.48 -21.36 5.26
C LEU A 350 -9.47 -21.41 4.10
N TRP A 351 -9.68 -20.63 3.04
CA TRP A 351 -8.74 -20.54 1.91
C TRP A 351 -7.34 -20.05 2.31
N TRP A 352 -7.21 -19.36 3.45
CA TRP A 352 -5.90 -18.95 3.96
C TRP A 352 -5.08 -20.10 4.55
N LEU A 353 -5.68 -21.24 4.90
CA LEU A 353 -4.93 -22.41 5.39
C LEU A 353 -3.93 -22.95 4.35
N PRO A 354 -4.35 -23.28 3.10
CA PRO A 354 -3.39 -23.69 2.07
C PRO A 354 -2.39 -22.57 1.73
N ILE A 355 -2.77 -21.28 1.85
CA ILE A 355 -1.84 -20.15 1.64
C ILE A 355 -0.76 -20.15 2.72
N ALA A 356 -1.10 -20.36 3.99
CA ALA A 356 -0.13 -20.48 5.09
C ALA A 356 0.84 -21.64 4.88
N VAL A 357 0.34 -22.81 4.43
CA VAL A 357 1.18 -23.97 4.05
C VAL A 357 2.10 -23.62 2.88
N LEU A 358 1.58 -22.95 1.85
CA LEU A 358 2.40 -22.48 0.72
C LEU A 358 3.45 -21.46 1.18
N ALA A 359 3.13 -20.62 2.16
CA ALA A 359 4.05 -19.65 2.72
C ALA A 359 5.18 -20.31 3.53
N ALA A 360 4.95 -21.44 4.16
CA ALA A 360 5.97 -22.20 4.90
C ALA A 360 6.97 -22.94 4.00
N ARG A 361 6.60 -23.22 2.74
CA ARG A 361 7.48 -23.89 1.77
C ARG A 361 8.57 -22.97 1.27
N ARG A 362 9.74 -23.55 0.85
CA ARG A 362 10.84 -22.77 0.25
C ARG A 362 10.38 -22.06 -1.02
N GLU A 363 10.84 -20.83 -1.23
CA GLU A 363 10.50 -20.04 -2.43
C GLU A 363 11.13 -20.66 -3.68
N GLY A 364 10.29 -20.90 -4.71
CA GLY A 364 10.74 -21.09 -6.08
C GLY A 364 11.17 -19.76 -6.74
N ARG A 365 11.67 -19.84 -8.00
CA ARG A 365 11.93 -18.65 -8.82
C ARG A 365 10.67 -17.81 -8.94
N TRP A 366 10.81 -16.48 -8.84
CA TRP A 366 9.73 -15.54 -9.05
C TRP A 366 9.18 -15.68 -10.48
N ARG A 367 7.86 -15.72 -10.58
CA ARG A 367 7.12 -15.62 -11.85
C ARG A 367 6.04 -14.58 -11.67
N SER A 368 5.88 -13.66 -12.62
CA SER A 368 4.73 -12.77 -12.65
C SER A 368 3.44 -13.59 -12.64
N PRO A 369 2.42 -13.19 -11.86
CA PRO A 369 1.11 -13.80 -11.96
C PRO A 369 0.61 -13.66 -13.40
N ARG A 370 0.05 -14.74 -13.99
CA ARG A 370 -0.64 -14.61 -15.28
C ARG A 370 -1.82 -13.67 -15.08
N ARG A 371 -1.87 -12.61 -15.86
CA ARG A 371 -2.99 -11.67 -15.93
C ARG A 371 -3.66 -11.83 -17.29
N ALA A 372 -4.98 -11.70 -17.34
CA ALA A 372 -5.69 -11.55 -18.60
C ALA A 372 -5.28 -10.20 -19.23
N ALA A 373 -5.28 -10.11 -20.55
CA ALA A 373 -5.19 -8.81 -21.20
C ALA A 373 -6.28 -7.90 -20.62
N PRO A 374 -5.99 -6.64 -20.31
CA PRO A 374 -6.98 -5.75 -19.71
C PRO A 374 -8.19 -5.65 -20.64
N ASP A 375 -9.39 -5.84 -20.09
CA ASP A 375 -10.61 -5.50 -20.79
C ASP A 375 -10.69 -3.99 -20.92
N THR A 376 -10.47 -3.48 -22.12
CA THR A 376 -10.50 -2.05 -22.41
C THR A 376 -11.92 -1.47 -22.32
N THR A 377 -12.94 -2.32 -22.20
CA THR A 377 -14.35 -1.94 -22.13
C THR A 377 -14.84 -1.69 -20.68
N THR A 378 -14.10 -2.14 -19.68
CA THR A 378 -14.45 -1.83 -18.29
C THR A 378 -14.12 -0.36 -18.00
N ALA A 379 -15.11 0.51 -18.22
CA ALA A 379 -15.07 1.88 -17.74
C ALA A 379 -14.85 1.88 -16.21
N PRO A 380 -14.04 2.80 -15.66
CA PRO A 380 -13.97 2.98 -14.22
C PRO A 380 -15.39 3.23 -13.70
N LEU A 381 -15.76 2.56 -12.61
CA LEU A 381 -17.02 2.85 -11.94
C LEU A 381 -17.08 4.37 -11.69
N ARG A 382 -17.96 5.06 -12.38
CA ARG A 382 -18.23 6.48 -12.12
C ARG A 382 -18.89 6.54 -10.73
N TRP A 383 -18.31 7.32 -9.87
CA TRP A 383 -18.83 7.63 -8.52
C TRP A 383 -19.90 8.70 -8.54
#